data_ac9710c55eccf8a3f20685eddded0b29
#
_entry.id   ac9710c55eccf8a3f20685eddded0b29
#
_cell.length_a   1.000
_cell.length_b   1.000
_cell.length_c   1.000
_cell.angle_alpha   90.00
_cell.angle_beta   90.00
_cell.angle_gamma   90.00
#
_symmetry.space_group_name_H-M   'P 1'
#
loop_
_entity.id
_entity.type
_entity.pdbx_description
1 polymer ?
#
loop_
_entity_poly.entity_id
_entity_poly.type
_entity_poly.pdbx_seq_one_letter_code
_entity_poly.pdbx_strand_id
1 'polypeptide(L)'
;MNTSVTKSKTTGVARFTVSGNNLVIDIKVKGAPPNIVHWQHFHGFQNGQDAVCATKSADVNGDGIVDLIETEPASGTTMVPFDTAPAAMDVAHGTYPKASADGSYTYHQVVPLKDLSAAFAKAFDGQKLDLDKRVVYIHGVPAGTKLPSTVKSLGPIPAQVTLPIACGKIERVNQ
;
A
#
# COMPACT_ATOMS: atom_id res chain seq x y z
N MET A 1 3.02 7.45 9.09
CA MET A 1 1.74 7.12 9.74
C MET A 1 1.99 6.27 10.97
N ASN A 2 1.10 6.32 11.96
CA ASN A 2 1.09 5.43 13.14
C ASN A 2 2.43 5.27 13.88
N THR A 3 3.24 6.34 13.96
CA THR A 3 4.55 6.31 14.62
C THR A 3 4.49 6.01 16.12
N SER A 4 3.34 6.23 16.74
CA SER A 4 3.06 5.84 18.13
C SER A 4 3.16 4.31 18.32
N VAL A 5 2.80 3.54 17.29
CA VAL A 5 2.83 2.07 17.28
C VAL A 5 4.15 1.54 16.73
N THR A 6 4.61 2.07 15.60
CA THR A 6 5.83 1.59 14.92
C THR A 6 7.12 1.94 15.64
N LYS A 7 7.09 2.96 16.54
CA LYS A 7 8.25 3.53 17.24
C LYS A 7 9.31 4.14 16.30
N SER A 8 9.08 4.11 15.01
CA SER A 8 9.95 4.68 13.98
C SER A 8 9.12 5.33 12.88
N LYS A 9 9.75 6.23 12.13
CA LYS A 9 9.15 6.82 10.94
C LYS A 9 9.57 6.01 9.72
N THR A 10 8.64 5.23 9.18
CA THR A 10 8.84 4.58 7.89
C THR A 10 8.84 5.63 6.78
N THR A 11 9.86 5.60 5.94
CA THR A 11 10.04 6.48 4.78
C THR A 11 10.42 5.65 3.55
N GLY A 12 10.17 6.18 2.37
CA GLY A 12 10.56 5.48 1.15
C GLY A 12 10.30 6.30 -0.11
N VAL A 13 10.68 5.69 -1.22
CA VAL A 13 10.39 6.19 -2.58
C VAL A 13 9.81 5.04 -3.38
N ALA A 14 8.67 5.27 -4.01
CA ALA A 14 8.10 4.39 -5.02
C ALA A 14 8.18 5.08 -6.38
N ARG A 15 8.72 4.38 -7.37
CA ARG A 15 8.83 4.85 -8.76
C ARG A 15 8.12 3.87 -9.68
N PHE A 16 7.32 4.41 -10.56
CA PHE A 16 6.57 3.67 -11.58
C PHE A 16 7.00 4.18 -12.95
N THR A 17 7.63 3.34 -13.73
CA THR A 17 8.16 3.73 -15.06
C THR A 17 7.52 2.88 -16.13
N VAL A 18 6.87 3.53 -17.10
CA VAL A 18 6.42 2.83 -18.31
C VAL A 18 7.62 2.70 -19.24
N SER A 19 8.04 1.46 -19.51
CA SER A 19 9.16 1.13 -20.38
C SER A 19 8.71 0.14 -21.45
N GLY A 20 8.54 0.61 -22.68
CA GLY A 20 7.92 -0.19 -23.73
C GLY A 20 6.54 -0.67 -23.33
N ASN A 21 6.33 -1.99 -23.34
CA ASN A 21 5.06 -2.64 -22.97
C ASN A 21 4.98 -3.02 -21.50
N ASN A 22 5.89 -2.55 -20.65
CA ASN A 22 5.97 -2.92 -19.25
C ASN A 22 5.80 -1.73 -18.31
N LEU A 23 5.23 -1.99 -17.14
CA LEU A 23 5.33 -1.14 -15.96
C LEU A 23 6.46 -1.67 -15.09
N VAL A 24 7.51 -0.87 -14.89
CA VAL A 24 8.58 -1.14 -13.93
C VAL A 24 8.21 -0.48 -12.61
N ILE A 25 8.21 -1.26 -11.56
CA ILE A 25 7.88 -0.82 -10.19
C ILE A 25 9.13 -0.96 -9.33
N ASP A 26 9.62 0.16 -8.84
CA ASP A 26 10.76 0.23 -7.91
C ASP A 26 10.32 0.88 -6.61
N ILE A 27 10.44 0.16 -5.50
CA ILE A 27 10.13 0.69 -4.16
C ILE A 27 11.34 0.48 -3.26
N LYS A 28 11.77 1.54 -2.57
CA LYS A 28 12.82 1.50 -1.56
C LYS A 28 12.27 2.04 -0.26
N VAL A 29 12.37 1.26 0.80
CA VAL A 29 11.82 1.58 2.13
C VAL A 29 12.93 1.55 3.17
N LYS A 30 12.83 2.45 4.16
CA LYS A 30 13.70 2.53 5.34
C LYS A 30 12.88 2.79 6.59
N GLY A 31 13.36 2.30 7.73
CA GLY A 31 12.73 2.52 9.03
C GLY A 31 11.38 1.83 9.20
N ALA A 32 11.09 0.82 8.38
CA ALA A 32 9.94 -0.05 8.62
C ALA A 32 10.21 -0.98 9.82
N PRO A 33 9.16 -1.51 10.49
CA PRO A 33 9.34 -2.55 11.49
C PRO A 33 10.18 -3.71 10.95
N PRO A 34 11.31 -4.06 11.62
CA PRO A 34 12.29 -4.99 11.05
C PRO A 34 11.82 -6.45 11.11
N ASN A 35 12.40 -7.28 10.24
CA ASN A 35 12.26 -8.74 10.22
C ASN A 35 10.84 -9.27 9.98
N ILE A 36 9.92 -8.44 9.53
CA ILE A 36 8.56 -8.84 9.16
C ILE A 36 8.27 -8.57 7.68
N VAL A 37 7.24 -9.22 7.16
CA VAL A 37 6.69 -8.98 5.83
C VAL A 37 5.85 -7.70 5.86
N HIS A 38 5.99 -6.87 4.82
CA HIS A 38 5.22 -5.65 4.65
C HIS A 38 4.33 -5.74 3.43
N TRP A 39 3.01 -5.70 3.65
CA TRP A 39 2.08 -5.56 2.56
C TRP A 39 2.19 -4.16 1.96
N GLN A 40 2.06 -4.08 0.65
CA GLN A 40 2.17 -2.81 -0.07
C GLN A 40 1.29 -2.85 -1.33
N HIS A 41 0.56 -1.77 -1.58
CA HIS A 41 -0.46 -1.71 -2.62
C HIS A 41 -0.65 -0.32 -3.19
N PHE A 42 -1.26 -0.24 -4.38
CA PHE A 42 -2.05 0.94 -4.73
C PHE A 42 -3.33 0.97 -3.90
N HIS A 43 -3.73 2.18 -3.52
CA HIS A 43 -5.09 2.50 -3.10
C HIS A 43 -5.70 3.52 -4.04
N GLY A 44 -7.01 3.45 -4.22
CA GLY A 44 -7.75 4.38 -5.06
C GLY A 44 -9.25 4.17 -5.00
N PHE A 45 -9.97 5.11 -5.61
CA PHE A 45 -11.42 5.04 -5.68
C PHE A 45 -11.89 4.30 -6.93
N GLN A 46 -12.93 3.49 -6.79
CA GLN A 46 -13.54 2.75 -7.90
C GLN A 46 -14.27 3.65 -8.91
N ASN A 47 -14.59 4.87 -8.53
CA ASN A 47 -15.20 5.88 -9.40
C ASN A 47 -14.18 6.76 -10.13
N GLY A 48 -12.88 6.47 -10.00
CA GLY A 48 -11.80 7.20 -10.66
C GLY A 48 -11.46 8.56 -10.05
N GLN A 49 -11.97 8.89 -8.86
CA GLN A 49 -11.54 10.08 -8.13
C GLN A 49 -10.06 9.99 -7.70
N ASP A 50 -9.47 11.15 -7.46
CA ASP A 50 -8.11 11.25 -6.94
C ASP A 50 -8.04 10.79 -5.49
N ALA A 51 -7.18 9.82 -5.21
CA ALA A 51 -6.85 9.41 -3.86
C ALA A 51 -5.77 10.32 -3.27
N VAL A 52 -5.86 10.54 -1.96
CA VAL A 52 -4.83 11.23 -1.18
C VAL A 52 -4.47 10.40 0.05
N CYS A 53 -3.28 10.62 0.60
CA CYS A 53 -2.89 9.93 1.83
C CYS A 53 -3.74 10.41 3.00
N ALA A 54 -4.29 9.46 3.76
CA ALA A 54 -4.97 9.79 5.01
C ALA A 54 -4.00 10.46 6.00
N THR A 55 -4.53 11.41 6.76
CA THR A 55 -3.80 12.12 7.82
C THR A 55 -4.32 11.68 9.19
N LYS A 56 -3.78 12.26 10.27
CA LYS A 56 -4.27 12.00 11.62
C LYS A 56 -5.75 12.33 11.82
N SER A 57 -6.32 13.23 11.01
CA SER A 57 -7.75 13.55 11.08
C SER A 57 -8.67 12.41 10.62
N ALA A 58 -8.10 11.37 10.03
CA ALA A 58 -8.85 10.16 9.68
C ALA A 58 -9.09 9.22 10.89
N ASP A 59 -8.38 9.43 12.01
CA ASP A 59 -8.66 8.74 13.28
C ASP A 59 -9.99 9.26 13.85
N VAL A 60 -11.10 8.69 13.38
CA VAL A 60 -12.43 9.14 13.73
C VAL A 60 -12.93 8.57 15.05
N ASN A 61 -12.34 7.47 15.51
CA ASN A 61 -12.66 6.84 16.79
C ASN A 61 -11.82 7.37 17.96
N GLY A 62 -10.76 8.16 17.68
CA GLY A 62 -9.93 8.85 18.66
C GLY A 62 -8.97 7.94 19.44
N ASP A 63 -8.66 6.76 18.90
CA ASP A 63 -7.75 5.81 19.57
C ASP A 63 -6.25 6.10 19.34
N GLY A 64 -5.94 7.10 18.53
CA GLY A 64 -4.59 7.54 18.20
C GLY A 64 -3.92 6.74 17.07
N ILE A 65 -4.68 5.88 16.39
CA ILE A 65 -4.24 5.03 15.30
C ILE A 65 -5.16 5.27 14.09
N VAL A 66 -4.59 5.47 12.92
CA VAL A 66 -5.36 5.48 11.67
C VAL A 66 -5.29 4.08 11.08
N ASP A 67 -6.37 3.32 11.16
CA ASP A 67 -6.43 1.97 10.63
C ASP A 67 -6.78 1.93 9.12
N LEU A 68 -6.84 0.71 8.56
CA LEU A 68 -7.12 0.54 7.13
C LEU A 68 -8.48 1.13 6.73
N ILE A 69 -9.51 0.88 7.52
CA ILE A 69 -10.87 1.34 7.23
C ILE A 69 -10.98 2.86 7.32
N GLU A 70 -10.29 3.46 8.26
CA GLU A 70 -10.24 4.91 8.41
C GLU A 70 -9.48 5.61 7.28
N THR A 71 -8.65 4.88 6.52
CA THR A 71 -8.03 5.46 5.31
C THR A 71 -8.96 5.55 4.11
N GLU A 72 -10.04 4.74 4.06
CA GLU A 72 -10.91 4.61 2.89
C GLU A 72 -11.54 5.93 2.41
N PRO A 73 -12.04 6.81 3.28
CA PRO A 73 -12.64 8.08 2.84
C PRO A 73 -11.67 9.00 2.08
N ALA A 74 -10.37 8.90 2.36
CA ALA A 74 -9.33 9.73 1.73
C ALA A 74 -8.64 9.02 0.56
N SER A 75 -8.47 7.71 0.67
CA SER A 75 -7.57 6.94 -0.20
C SER A 75 -8.28 5.90 -1.05
N GLY A 76 -9.55 5.64 -0.79
CA GLY A 76 -10.28 4.56 -1.45
C GLY A 76 -9.81 3.17 -1.00
N THR A 77 -10.16 2.16 -1.78
CA THR A 77 -9.90 0.75 -1.47
C THR A 77 -8.50 0.29 -1.91
N THR A 78 -8.05 -0.82 -1.34
CA THR A 78 -6.87 -1.57 -1.80
C THR A 78 -7.08 -2.06 -3.22
N MET A 79 -6.09 -1.86 -4.08
CA MET A 79 -6.18 -2.23 -5.51
C MET A 79 -5.08 -3.22 -5.92
N VAL A 80 -3.97 -2.74 -6.47
CA VAL A 80 -2.91 -3.60 -7.01
C VAL A 80 -1.91 -3.95 -5.93
N PRO A 81 -1.67 -5.25 -5.64
CA PRO A 81 -0.60 -5.66 -4.73
C PRO A 81 0.77 -5.46 -5.36
N PHE A 82 1.76 -5.01 -4.57
CA PHE A 82 3.16 -5.00 -4.97
C PHE A 82 3.87 -6.19 -4.34
N ASP A 83 3.54 -7.35 -4.87
CA ASP A 83 4.05 -8.66 -4.51
C ASP A 83 4.87 -9.26 -5.68
N THR A 84 5.09 -10.56 -5.68
CA THR A 84 5.80 -11.24 -6.77
C THR A 84 4.99 -11.37 -8.08
N ALA A 85 3.68 -11.13 -8.05
CA ALA A 85 2.78 -11.28 -9.20
C ALA A 85 1.65 -10.23 -9.24
N PRO A 86 1.96 -8.91 -9.39
CA PRO A 86 0.97 -7.84 -9.27
C PRO A 86 -0.26 -7.99 -10.17
N ALA A 87 -0.08 -8.54 -11.38
CA ALA A 87 -1.18 -8.77 -12.33
C ALA A 87 -2.14 -9.90 -11.92
N ALA A 88 -1.78 -10.72 -10.92
CA ALA A 88 -2.69 -11.72 -10.36
C ALA A 88 -3.80 -11.08 -9.51
N MET A 89 -3.60 -9.84 -9.04
CA MET A 89 -4.55 -9.10 -8.21
C MET A 89 -4.93 -9.83 -6.90
N ASP A 90 -4.09 -10.76 -6.44
CA ASP A 90 -4.32 -11.55 -5.22
C ASP A 90 -3.66 -10.88 -4.00
N VAL A 91 -4.38 -9.92 -3.42
CA VAL A 91 -3.89 -9.15 -2.27
C VAL A 91 -3.62 -10.04 -1.04
N ALA A 92 -4.47 -11.04 -0.81
CA ALA A 92 -4.46 -11.82 0.42
C ALA A 92 -3.36 -12.88 0.47
N HIS A 93 -2.96 -13.43 -0.68
CA HIS A 93 -2.03 -14.57 -0.77
C HIS A 93 -0.73 -14.22 -1.49
N GLY A 94 -0.50 -12.95 -1.80
CA GLY A 94 0.71 -12.48 -2.46
C GLY A 94 1.97 -12.66 -1.59
N THR A 95 3.11 -12.84 -2.24
CA THR A 95 4.43 -12.87 -1.58
C THR A 95 5.02 -11.48 -1.56
N TYR A 96 4.89 -10.82 -0.42
CA TYR A 96 5.35 -9.45 -0.21
C TYR A 96 6.80 -9.39 0.32
N PRO A 97 7.50 -8.25 0.17
CA PRO A 97 8.84 -8.08 0.67
C PRO A 97 8.91 -8.13 2.20
N LYS A 98 10.05 -8.64 2.68
CA LYS A 98 10.40 -8.68 4.11
C LYS A 98 11.47 -7.64 4.39
N ALA A 99 11.27 -6.84 5.43
CA ALA A 99 12.29 -5.90 5.90
C ALA A 99 13.47 -6.64 6.57
N SER A 100 14.67 -6.13 6.35
CA SER A 100 15.89 -6.56 7.02
C SER A 100 15.93 -6.09 8.48
N ALA A 101 16.98 -6.47 9.21
CA ALA A 101 17.13 -6.13 10.63
C ALA A 101 17.23 -4.61 10.90
N ASP A 102 17.64 -3.82 9.91
CA ASP A 102 17.68 -2.36 9.98
C ASP A 102 16.37 -1.68 9.53
N GLY A 103 15.35 -2.45 9.21
CA GLY A 103 14.05 -1.95 8.75
C GLY A 103 14.07 -1.46 7.29
N SER A 104 15.04 -1.87 6.50
CA SER A 104 15.09 -1.52 5.08
C SER A 104 14.68 -2.70 4.20
N TYR A 105 14.14 -2.38 3.01
CA TYR A 105 13.97 -3.33 1.91
C TYR A 105 13.87 -2.61 0.57
N THR A 106 14.09 -3.37 -0.48
CA THR A 106 13.82 -2.95 -1.86
C THR A 106 12.86 -3.93 -2.51
N TYR A 107 12.04 -3.41 -3.40
CA TYR A 107 11.14 -4.20 -4.24
C TYR A 107 11.32 -3.74 -5.68
N HIS A 108 11.45 -4.70 -6.59
CA HIS A 108 11.55 -4.45 -8.02
C HIS A 108 10.71 -5.47 -8.77
N GLN A 109 9.82 -4.98 -9.65
CA GLN A 109 9.03 -5.83 -10.54
C GLN A 109 8.91 -5.19 -11.92
N VAL A 110 8.93 -6.05 -12.93
CA VAL A 110 8.62 -5.70 -14.32
C VAL A 110 7.34 -6.42 -14.69
N VAL A 111 6.27 -5.67 -14.86
CA VAL A 111 4.92 -6.21 -15.07
C VAL A 111 4.46 -5.86 -16.47
N PRO A 112 4.03 -6.84 -17.30
CA PRO A 112 3.42 -6.54 -18.60
C PRO A 112 2.21 -5.62 -18.41
N LEU A 113 2.28 -4.42 -18.98
CA LEU A 113 1.27 -3.37 -18.77
C LEU A 113 -0.11 -3.79 -19.29
N LYS A 114 -0.12 -4.56 -20.40
CA LYS A 114 -1.35 -5.10 -20.98
C LYS A 114 -2.06 -6.04 -19.99
N ASP A 115 -1.31 -6.95 -19.36
CA ASP A 115 -1.89 -7.95 -18.44
C ASP A 115 -2.37 -7.30 -17.16
N LEU A 116 -1.57 -6.40 -16.59
CA LEU A 116 -1.97 -5.63 -15.40
C LEU A 116 -3.19 -4.76 -15.69
N SER A 117 -3.24 -4.07 -16.82
CA SER A 117 -4.38 -3.21 -17.17
C SER A 117 -5.65 -4.02 -17.41
N ALA A 118 -5.55 -5.21 -18.03
CA ALA A 118 -6.68 -6.08 -18.23
C ALA A 118 -7.21 -6.65 -16.91
N ALA A 119 -6.32 -7.11 -16.02
CA ALA A 119 -6.68 -7.61 -14.70
C ALA A 119 -7.31 -6.50 -13.84
N PHE A 120 -6.75 -5.30 -13.89
CA PHE A 120 -7.27 -4.13 -13.19
C PHE A 120 -8.67 -3.74 -13.68
N ALA A 121 -8.86 -3.63 -15.00
CA ALA A 121 -10.15 -3.32 -15.58
C ALA A 121 -11.21 -4.37 -15.22
N LYS A 122 -10.84 -5.65 -15.20
CA LYS A 122 -11.73 -6.72 -14.76
C LYS A 122 -12.14 -6.60 -13.30
N ALA A 123 -11.20 -6.23 -12.42
CA ALA A 123 -11.45 -6.12 -10.98
C ALA A 123 -12.23 -4.85 -10.60
N PHE A 124 -12.14 -3.79 -11.41
CA PHE A 124 -12.67 -2.45 -11.10
C PHE A 124 -13.52 -1.86 -12.24
N ASP A 125 -14.45 -2.65 -12.76
CA ASP A 125 -15.52 -2.23 -13.68
C ASP A 125 -15.03 -1.41 -14.89
N GLY A 126 -13.95 -1.84 -15.53
CA GLY A 126 -13.39 -1.21 -16.74
C GLY A 126 -12.52 0.01 -16.47
N GLN A 127 -12.17 0.30 -15.22
CA GLN A 127 -11.27 1.40 -14.90
C GLN A 127 -9.89 1.24 -15.53
N LYS A 128 -9.25 2.38 -15.81
CA LYS A 128 -7.83 2.46 -16.17
C LYS A 128 -6.97 2.52 -14.91
N LEU A 129 -5.70 2.14 -15.05
CA LEU A 129 -4.74 2.21 -13.94
C LEU A 129 -4.61 3.63 -13.38
N ASP A 130 -4.56 4.66 -14.26
CA ASP A 130 -4.49 6.08 -13.89
C ASP A 130 -3.62 6.33 -12.65
N LEU A 131 -2.32 5.99 -12.76
CA LEU A 131 -1.38 5.93 -11.62
C LEU A 131 -1.32 7.24 -10.82
N ASP A 132 -1.45 8.38 -11.48
CA ASP A 132 -1.45 9.72 -10.89
C ASP A 132 -2.69 10.00 -10.01
N LYS A 133 -3.73 9.17 -10.11
CA LYS A 133 -4.91 9.20 -9.23
C LYS A 133 -4.78 8.30 -8.00
N ARG A 134 -3.67 7.60 -7.84
CA ARG A 134 -3.48 6.58 -6.81
C ARG A 134 -2.51 7.06 -5.72
N VAL A 135 -2.56 6.36 -4.60
CA VAL A 135 -1.56 6.45 -3.53
C VAL A 135 -0.97 5.08 -3.27
N VAL A 136 0.27 5.05 -2.80
CA VAL A 136 0.93 3.83 -2.35
C VAL A 136 0.86 3.76 -0.83
N TYR A 137 0.40 2.65 -0.29
CA TYR A 137 0.50 2.34 1.13
C TYR A 137 1.50 1.23 1.38
N ILE A 138 2.22 1.35 2.49
CA ILE A 138 3.00 0.29 3.12
C ILE A 138 2.32 -0.04 4.44
N HIS A 139 2.17 -1.32 4.73
CA HIS A 139 1.45 -1.83 5.89
C HIS A 139 2.33 -2.77 6.73
N GLY A 140 1.94 -2.96 7.98
CA GLY A 140 2.43 -4.03 8.82
C GLY A 140 3.22 -3.58 10.05
N VAL A 141 2.86 -4.18 11.17
CA VAL A 141 3.59 -4.13 12.44
C VAL A 141 3.80 -5.55 12.95
N PRO A 142 4.74 -5.80 13.87
CA PRO A 142 4.95 -7.13 14.43
C PRO A 142 3.67 -7.75 14.99
N ALA A 143 3.46 -9.05 14.78
CA ALA A 143 2.25 -9.77 15.22
C ALA A 143 1.98 -9.66 16.73
N GLY A 144 3.03 -9.49 17.54
CA GLY A 144 2.90 -9.26 18.99
C GLY A 144 2.54 -7.83 19.39
N THR A 145 2.36 -6.90 18.44
CA THR A 145 1.98 -5.52 18.72
C THR A 145 0.56 -5.49 19.28
N LYS A 146 0.41 -4.95 20.49
CA LYS A 146 -0.91 -4.74 21.09
C LYS A 146 -1.58 -3.55 20.42
N LEU A 147 -2.70 -3.80 19.77
CA LEU A 147 -3.56 -2.79 19.17
C LEU A 147 -4.88 -2.71 19.95
N PRO A 148 -5.48 -1.52 20.09
CA PRO A 148 -6.84 -1.40 20.61
C PRO A 148 -7.84 -2.23 19.79
N SER A 149 -8.92 -2.68 20.43
CA SER A 149 -9.99 -3.45 19.76
C SER A 149 -10.78 -2.61 18.74
N THR A 150 -10.62 -1.30 18.79
CA THR A 150 -11.18 -0.33 17.84
C THR A 150 -10.49 -0.35 16.48
N VAL A 151 -9.22 -0.77 16.42
CA VAL A 151 -8.45 -0.87 15.17
C VAL A 151 -9.03 -1.97 14.28
N LYS A 152 -9.48 -1.60 13.10
CA LYS A 152 -10.15 -2.47 12.13
C LYS A 152 -9.19 -2.96 11.05
N SER A 153 -9.58 -4.05 10.41
CA SER A 153 -8.82 -4.72 9.35
C SER A 153 -9.73 -5.20 8.23
N LEU A 154 -9.15 -5.75 7.20
CA LEU A 154 -9.85 -6.33 6.05
C LEU A 154 -10.25 -7.79 6.34
N GLY A 155 -11.52 -8.03 6.64
CA GLY A 155 -12.04 -9.37 6.89
C GLY A 155 -11.29 -10.11 8.00
N PRO A 156 -10.87 -11.37 7.77
CA PRO A 156 -10.19 -12.17 8.79
C PRO A 156 -8.69 -11.86 8.96
N ILE A 157 -8.14 -10.92 8.16
CA ILE A 157 -6.72 -10.58 8.20
C ILE A 157 -6.42 -9.82 9.50
N PRO A 158 -5.39 -10.21 10.28
CA PRO A 158 -5.03 -9.50 11.50
C PRO A 158 -4.72 -8.02 11.25
N ALA A 159 -5.19 -7.14 12.13
CA ALA A 159 -4.96 -5.70 12.02
C ALA A 159 -3.47 -5.34 12.01
N GLN A 160 -2.61 -6.14 12.64
CA GLN A 160 -1.16 -5.98 12.59
C GLN A 160 -0.61 -6.06 11.17
N VAL A 161 -1.22 -6.85 10.28
CA VAL A 161 -0.81 -6.99 8.87
C VAL A 161 -1.24 -5.80 8.02
N THR A 162 -2.46 -5.30 8.28
CA THR A 162 -3.08 -4.26 7.44
C THR A 162 -2.87 -2.84 7.96
N LEU A 163 -2.24 -2.66 9.13
CA LEU A 163 -2.04 -1.34 9.71
C LEU A 163 -1.15 -0.46 8.80
N PRO A 164 -1.62 0.69 8.32
CA PRO A 164 -0.83 1.57 7.47
C PRO A 164 0.34 2.18 8.25
N ILE A 165 1.56 2.09 7.72
CA ILE A 165 2.78 2.66 8.31
C ILE A 165 3.40 3.77 7.48
N ALA A 166 3.18 3.75 6.17
CA ALA A 166 3.59 4.83 5.26
C ALA A 166 2.60 4.98 4.12
N CYS A 167 2.52 6.19 3.57
CA CYS A 167 1.75 6.51 2.38
C CYS A 167 2.47 7.55 1.53
N GLY A 168 2.34 7.45 0.20
CA GLY A 168 2.83 8.41 -0.77
C GLY A 168 1.87 8.60 -1.93
N LYS A 169 1.59 9.84 -2.33
CA LYS A 169 0.86 10.17 -3.55
C LYS A 169 1.76 9.90 -4.76
N ILE A 170 1.19 9.35 -5.82
CA ILE A 170 1.88 9.18 -7.09
C ILE A 170 1.72 10.46 -7.90
N GLU A 171 2.82 11.04 -8.31
CA GLU A 171 2.87 12.24 -9.13
C GLU A 171 3.62 11.98 -10.43
N ARG A 172 3.16 12.59 -11.53
CA ARG A 172 3.89 12.52 -12.79
C ARG A 172 5.16 13.36 -12.70
N VAL A 173 6.25 12.79 -13.15
CA VAL A 173 7.51 13.51 -13.34
C VAL A 173 7.70 13.65 -14.85
N ASN A 174 7.67 14.87 -15.36
CA ASN A 174 8.06 15.14 -16.73
C ASN A 174 9.59 15.01 -16.82
N GLN A 175 10.07 14.09 -17.64
CA GLN A 175 11.49 13.98 -18.00
C GLN A 175 11.82 14.93 -19.12
#